data_1c99d215f351c3065fb6fc608641b888
#
_entry.id   1c99d215f351c3065fb6fc608641b888
#
_cell.length_a   1.000
_cell.length_b   1.000
_cell.length_c   1.000
_cell.angle_alpha   90.00
_cell.angle_beta   90.00
_cell.angle_gamma   90.00
#
_symmetry.space_group_name_H-M   'P 1'
#
loop_
_entity.id
_entity.type
_entity.pdbx_description
1 polymer ?
#
loop_
_entity_poly.entity_id
_entity_poly.type
_entity_poly.pdbx_seq_one_letter_code
_entity_poly.pdbx_strand_id
1 'polypeptide(L)'
;MNPPDPHLSGIIVVNERYFPDDEQVPAHVGATSFARSVLRCLQRADLSAGAILYKRDEELDEPWVHLERRSGVLCAILRFHFDMRDSAVAAAIAEAAHRLLAEQDIDGPAMLYYQTDALLGFHPEEFACCVTHHGPFVYDFIGSFPAVATGWAFGDADKALHLLKYQELGLDKVRASDRMFVLQHSHLQRRHLVSRGVDERRILAVRPPIPLLDTTEFLADGELRDFVDDAELLVFTAVARLDYFKNIELLVDAGIRARSRGIPVRILVVGDDRDDGAARERLRARVPAEHRADFLAAGRLSKPQLHALFRRVKTNGVFVCPSRYETLGITPLEAALSGVCTLMTDADTVEARRFFPADHRFAPTRDGLADAIERMYTSHLGIEQLGKELQGSISAEVSEENFERDALSAWGHFSRAARRLTVRPVADPVP
;
A
#
# COMPACT_ATOMS: atom_id res chain seq x y z
N MET A 1 -6.43 42.03 -11.06
CA MET A 1 -6.55 40.64 -10.61
C MET A 1 -5.97 39.77 -11.70
N ASN A 2 -4.89 39.07 -11.44
CA ASN A 2 -4.45 38.03 -12.37
C ASN A 2 -5.54 36.94 -12.41
N PRO A 3 -5.90 36.37 -13.57
CA PRO A 3 -6.81 35.25 -13.62
C PRO A 3 -6.29 34.14 -12.67
N PRO A 4 -7.18 33.45 -11.95
CA PRO A 4 -6.75 32.34 -11.10
C PRO A 4 -5.91 31.39 -11.95
N ASP A 5 -4.79 31.00 -11.42
CA ASP A 5 -3.87 30.06 -12.09
C ASP A 5 -4.67 28.83 -12.53
N PRO A 6 -4.73 28.45 -13.83
CA PRO A 6 -5.50 27.29 -14.25
C PRO A 6 -4.97 26.06 -13.52
N HIS A 7 -5.83 25.49 -12.65
CA HIS A 7 -5.47 24.31 -11.87
C HIS A 7 -5.33 23.10 -12.79
N LEU A 8 -4.32 22.26 -12.54
CA LEU A 8 -4.14 21.00 -13.23
C LEU A 8 -5.12 19.99 -12.63
N SER A 9 -6.15 19.63 -13.38
CA SER A 9 -7.15 18.66 -12.91
C SER A 9 -6.57 17.25 -12.86
N GLY A 10 -6.95 16.48 -11.85
CA GLY A 10 -6.47 15.12 -11.62
C GLY A 10 -7.49 14.05 -11.98
N ILE A 11 -7.07 13.08 -12.79
CA ILE A 11 -7.84 11.87 -13.08
C ILE A 11 -7.07 10.69 -12.50
N ILE A 12 -7.63 10.00 -11.52
CA ILE A 12 -6.99 8.84 -10.91
C ILE A 12 -7.18 7.62 -11.80
N VAL A 13 -6.10 6.89 -12.11
CA VAL A 13 -6.13 5.65 -12.87
C VAL A 13 -5.83 4.48 -11.95
N VAL A 14 -6.81 3.60 -11.71
CA VAL A 14 -6.71 2.51 -10.74
C VAL A 14 -7.41 1.25 -11.25
N ASN A 15 -6.91 0.07 -10.84
CA ASN A 15 -7.64 -1.16 -11.10
C ASN A 15 -8.99 -1.15 -10.36
N GLU A 16 -10.07 -1.51 -11.05
CA GLU A 16 -11.44 -1.47 -10.53
C GLU A 16 -11.58 -2.14 -9.16
N ARG A 17 -10.93 -3.29 -8.94
CA ARG A 17 -10.94 -4.02 -7.66
C ARG A 17 -10.34 -3.27 -6.47
N TYR A 18 -9.58 -2.20 -6.73
CA TYR A 18 -8.95 -1.37 -5.70
C TYR A 18 -9.63 -0.01 -5.54
N PHE A 19 -10.66 0.25 -6.33
CA PHE A 19 -11.45 1.46 -6.15
C PHE A 19 -12.30 1.35 -4.87
N PRO A 20 -12.38 2.40 -4.07
CA PRO A 20 -13.16 2.40 -2.82
C PRO A 20 -14.66 2.64 -3.10
N ASP A 21 -15.37 1.60 -3.55
CA ASP A 21 -16.80 1.68 -3.90
C ASP A 21 -17.72 2.04 -2.73
N ASP A 22 -17.33 1.66 -1.50
CA ASP A 22 -18.09 1.99 -0.29
C ASP A 22 -17.11 2.41 0.81
N GLU A 23 -17.40 3.51 1.49
CA GLU A 23 -16.62 3.94 2.65
C GLU A 23 -16.70 2.96 3.81
N GLN A 24 -17.79 2.17 3.88
CA GLN A 24 -18.01 1.15 4.89
C GLN A 24 -17.33 -0.18 4.54
N VAL A 25 -17.01 -0.43 3.26
CA VAL A 25 -16.27 -1.63 2.87
C VAL A 25 -14.80 -1.42 3.15
N PRO A 26 -14.19 -2.31 3.94
CA PRO A 26 -12.79 -2.18 4.30
C PRO A 26 -11.88 -2.26 3.07
N ALA A 27 -10.91 -1.39 2.99
CA ALA A 27 -9.88 -1.47 1.98
C ALA A 27 -9.17 -2.83 2.05
N HIS A 28 -9.26 -3.60 0.96
CA HIS A 28 -8.71 -4.96 0.91
C HIS A 28 -7.18 -4.98 0.93
N VAL A 29 -6.54 -3.90 0.46
CA VAL A 29 -5.07 -3.76 0.41
C VAL A 29 -4.67 -2.30 0.62
N GLY A 30 -3.40 -2.08 0.99
CA GLY A 30 -2.86 -0.74 1.21
C GLY A 30 -3.01 0.21 0.02
N ALA A 31 -2.95 -0.29 -1.21
CA ALA A 31 -3.18 0.51 -2.42
C ALA A 31 -4.58 1.13 -2.47
N THR A 32 -5.62 0.42 -2.00
CA THR A 32 -6.99 0.95 -1.92
C THR A 32 -7.09 2.10 -0.91
N SER A 33 -6.48 1.93 0.28
CA SER A 33 -6.45 2.99 1.30
C SER A 33 -5.73 4.24 0.78
N PHE A 34 -4.60 4.07 0.09
CA PHE A 34 -3.84 5.17 -0.50
C PHE A 34 -4.64 5.87 -1.61
N ALA A 35 -5.25 5.13 -2.54
CA ALA A 35 -6.08 5.68 -3.62
C ALA A 35 -7.27 6.49 -3.07
N ARG A 36 -7.90 6.01 -1.98
CA ARG A 36 -8.97 6.73 -1.27
C ARG A 36 -8.49 8.07 -0.72
N SER A 37 -7.33 8.09 -0.06
CA SER A 37 -6.76 9.33 0.49
C SER A 37 -6.37 10.32 -0.60
N VAL A 38 -5.82 9.86 -1.72
CA VAL A 38 -5.54 10.68 -2.90
C VAL A 38 -6.83 11.29 -3.46
N LEU A 39 -7.86 10.47 -3.68
CA LEU A 39 -9.13 10.92 -4.23
C LEU A 39 -9.76 12.00 -3.34
N ARG A 40 -9.83 11.76 -2.02
CA ARG A 40 -10.33 12.75 -1.04
C ARG A 40 -9.51 14.04 -1.04
N CYS A 41 -8.19 13.94 -1.10
CA CYS A 41 -7.30 15.10 -1.15
C CYS A 41 -7.59 15.96 -2.38
N LEU A 42 -7.68 15.35 -3.58
CA LEU A 42 -7.98 16.06 -4.82
C LEU A 42 -9.41 16.64 -4.83
N GLN A 43 -10.41 15.92 -4.28
CA GLN A 43 -11.78 16.42 -4.17
C GLN A 43 -11.87 17.62 -3.22
N ARG A 44 -11.26 17.58 -2.04
CA ARG A 44 -11.26 18.70 -1.09
C ARG A 44 -10.57 19.95 -1.63
N ALA A 45 -9.59 19.75 -2.52
CA ALA A 45 -8.86 20.84 -3.16
C ALA A 45 -9.51 21.32 -4.48
N ASP A 46 -10.66 20.76 -4.86
CA ASP A 46 -11.35 21.04 -6.15
C ASP A 46 -10.47 20.78 -7.38
N LEU A 47 -9.65 19.74 -7.29
CA LEU A 47 -8.71 19.31 -8.33
C LEU A 47 -9.12 17.99 -9.01
N SER A 48 -10.17 17.31 -8.54
CA SER A 48 -10.57 15.99 -9.05
C SER A 48 -11.47 16.11 -10.27
N ALA A 49 -11.03 15.52 -11.40
CA ALA A 49 -11.85 15.32 -12.59
C ALA A 49 -12.42 13.89 -12.70
N GLY A 50 -12.27 13.06 -11.65
CA GLY A 50 -12.84 11.72 -11.61
C GLY A 50 -11.79 10.60 -11.63
N ALA A 51 -12.23 9.39 -12.03
CA ALA A 51 -11.38 8.21 -12.02
C ALA A 51 -11.55 7.37 -13.30
N ILE A 52 -10.45 6.79 -13.79
CA ILE A 52 -10.47 5.71 -14.80
C ILE A 52 -10.28 4.40 -14.06
N LEU A 53 -11.32 3.55 -14.10
CA LEU A 53 -11.33 2.23 -13.47
C LEU A 53 -11.11 1.17 -14.53
N TYR A 54 -9.92 0.54 -14.53
CA TYR A 54 -9.62 -0.46 -15.51
C TYR A 54 -9.81 -1.89 -14.97
N LYS A 55 -10.25 -2.77 -15.88
CA LYS A 55 -10.33 -4.22 -15.64
C LYS A 55 -10.01 -4.95 -16.92
N ARG A 56 -9.26 -6.06 -16.79
CA ARG A 56 -8.99 -6.97 -17.89
C ARG A 56 -10.26 -7.72 -18.30
N ASP A 57 -10.48 -7.81 -19.60
CA ASP A 57 -11.59 -8.54 -20.23
C ASP A 57 -11.07 -9.21 -21.51
N GLU A 58 -10.97 -10.54 -21.48
CA GLU A 58 -10.42 -11.36 -22.57
C GLU A 58 -11.40 -11.56 -23.72
N GLU A 59 -12.69 -11.22 -23.52
CA GLU A 59 -13.74 -11.46 -24.52
C GLU A 59 -13.87 -10.31 -25.52
N LEU A 60 -13.15 -9.20 -25.29
CA LEU A 60 -13.22 -8.01 -26.13
C LEU A 60 -12.17 -8.06 -27.26
N ASP A 61 -12.58 -7.71 -28.48
CA ASP A 61 -11.67 -7.52 -29.61
C ASP A 61 -10.99 -6.13 -29.59
N GLU A 62 -11.65 -5.13 -29.01
CA GLU A 62 -11.17 -3.75 -28.88
C GLU A 62 -11.47 -3.19 -27.50
N PRO A 63 -10.71 -2.18 -27.02
CA PRO A 63 -10.97 -1.54 -25.74
C PRO A 63 -12.37 -0.91 -25.72
N TRP A 64 -13.02 -0.95 -24.56
CA TRP A 64 -14.35 -0.39 -24.35
C TRP A 64 -14.36 0.60 -23.19
N VAL A 65 -15.03 1.74 -23.37
CA VAL A 65 -15.11 2.82 -22.37
C VAL A 65 -16.57 3.19 -22.11
N HIS A 66 -16.95 3.24 -20.82
CA HIS A 66 -18.29 3.65 -20.37
C HIS A 66 -18.16 4.59 -19.16
N LEU A 67 -19.05 5.59 -19.08
CA LEU A 67 -19.13 6.49 -17.91
C LEU A 67 -20.21 6.02 -16.94
N GLU A 68 -19.89 6.03 -15.67
CA GLU A 68 -20.84 5.80 -14.58
C GLU A 68 -20.45 6.58 -13.32
N ARG A 69 -21.35 6.67 -12.34
CA ARG A 69 -21.02 7.21 -11.01
C ARG A 69 -20.91 6.09 -10.00
N ARG A 70 -19.79 6.07 -9.26
CA ARG A 70 -19.56 5.17 -8.13
C ARG A 70 -19.22 5.95 -6.88
N SER A 71 -19.95 5.72 -5.79
CA SER A 71 -19.75 6.44 -4.52
C SER A 71 -19.61 7.96 -4.67
N GLY A 72 -20.44 8.54 -5.55
CA GLY A 72 -20.43 9.98 -5.84
C GLY A 72 -19.33 10.47 -6.79
N VAL A 73 -18.38 9.61 -7.17
CA VAL A 73 -17.30 9.93 -8.12
C VAL A 73 -17.73 9.61 -9.54
N LEU A 74 -17.45 10.51 -10.48
CA LEU A 74 -17.59 10.22 -11.91
C LEU A 74 -16.43 9.29 -12.33
N CYS A 75 -16.78 8.14 -12.90
CA CYS A 75 -15.83 7.10 -13.30
C CYS A 75 -15.96 6.76 -14.77
N ALA A 76 -14.84 6.62 -15.46
CA ALA A 76 -14.76 5.99 -16.76
C ALA A 76 -14.30 4.54 -16.58
N ILE A 77 -15.16 3.59 -16.91
CA ILE A 77 -14.86 2.17 -16.85
C ILE A 77 -14.14 1.78 -18.13
N LEU A 78 -12.91 1.32 -18.01
CA LEU A 78 -12.08 0.86 -19.13
C LEU A 78 -11.96 -0.67 -19.08
N ARG A 79 -12.43 -1.34 -20.13
CA ARG A 79 -12.25 -2.78 -20.35
C ARG A 79 -11.29 -3.00 -21.51
N PHE A 80 -10.30 -3.86 -21.33
CA PHE A 80 -9.29 -4.18 -22.33
C PHE A 80 -8.54 -5.47 -21.93
N HIS A 81 -7.71 -6.02 -22.83
CA HIS A 81 -6.71 -7.01 -22.48
C HIS A 81 -5.32 -6.63 -23.03
N PHE A 82 -4.27 -7.23 -22.44
CA PHE A 82 -2.89 -6.84 -22.69
C PHE A 82 -2.33 -7.28 -24.05
N ASP A 83 -3.06 -8.11 -24.81
CA ASP A 83 -2.69 -8.52 -26.15
C ASP A 83 -3.27 -7.61 -27.26
N MET A 84 -4.08 -6.60 -26.86
CA MET A 84 -4.52 -5.55 -27.76
C MET A 84 -3.36 -4.67 -28.19
N ARG A 85 -3.51 -3.97 -29.33
CA ARG A 85 -2.49 -3.02 -29.79
C ARG A 85 -2.29 -1.90 -28.77
N ASP A 86 -1.03 -1.60 -28.43
CA ASP A 86 -0.69 -0.56 -27.44
C ASP A 86 -1.33 0.79 -27.79
N SER A 87 -1.38 1.15 -29.08
CA SER A 87 -2.03 2.39 -29.56
C SER A 87 -3.54 2.40 -29.34
N ALA A 88 -4.21 1.26 -29.41
CA ALA A 88 -5.65 1.18 -29.14
C ALA A 88 -5.95 1.35 -27.65
N VAL A 89 -5.15 0.74 -26.77
CA VAL A 89 -5.28 0.91 -25.30
C VAL A 89 -4.96 2.35 -24.91
N ALA A 90 -3.91 2.97 -25.46
CA ALA A 90 -3.58 4.36 -25.22
C ALA A 90 -4.70 5.31 -25.67
N ALA A 91 -5.28 5.08 -26.87
CA ALA A 91 -6.41 5.86 -27.36
C ALA A 91 -7.64 5.73 -26.46
N ALA A 92 -7.92 4.54 -25.93
CA ALA A 92 -9.05 4.33 -24.99
C ALA A 92 -8.82 5.01 -23.65
N ILE A 93 -7.59 5.07 -23.14
CA ILE A 93 -7.25 5.86 -21.94
C ILE A 93 -7.48 7.36 -22.21
N ALA A 94 -7.05 7.85 -23.36
CA ALA A 94 -7.27 9.25 -23.76
C ALA A 94 -8.76 9.56 -23.89
N GLU A 95 -9.54 8.71 -24.57
CA GLU A 95 -10.99 8.83 -24.68
C GLU A 95 -11.66 8.88 -23.31
N ALA A 96 -11.30 7.98 -22.39
CA ALA A 96 -11.82 7.95 -21.03
C ALA A 96 -11.56 9.28 -20.31
N ALA A 97 -10.34 9.82 -20.44
CA ALA A 97 -9.98 11.10 -19.84
C ALA A 97 -10.77 12.26 -20.43
N HIS A 98 -10.87 12.36 -21.77
CA HIS A 98 -11.65 13.41 -22.43
C HIS A 98 -13.12 13.37 -22.07
N ARG A 99 -13.73 12.18 -21.98
CA ARG A 99 -15.14 12.03 -21.55
C ARG A 99 -15.36 12.50 -20.12
N LEU A 100 -14.43 12.21 -19.20
CA LEU A 100 -14.49 12.68 -17.81
C LEU A 100 -14.42 14.21 -17.74
N LEU A 101 -13.50 14.83 -18.49
CA LEU A 101 -13.35 16.29 -18.53
C LEU A 101 -14.58 16.97 -19.12
N ALA A 102 -15.08 16.45 -20.25
CA ALA A 102 -16.27 17.00 -20.92
C ALA A 102 -17.53 16.91 -20.05
N GLU A 103 -17.76 15.78 -19.34
CA GLU A 103 -18.92 15.59 -18.47
C GLU A 103 -18.91 16.54 -17.26
N GLN A 104 -17.76 17.07 -16.89
CA GLN A 104 -17.57 18.00 -15.78
C GLN A 104 -17.32 19.45 -16.22
N ASP A 105 -17.42 19.74 -17.51
CA ASP A 105 -17.20 21.07 -18.09
C ASP A 105 -15.81 21.65 -17.73
N ILE A 106 -14.76 20.80 -17.79
CA ILE A 106 -13.39 21.17 -17.47
C ILE A 106 -12.61 21.39 -18.77
N ASP A 107 -12.33 22.66 -19.09
CA ASP A 107 -11.54 23.07 -20.28
C ASP A 107 -10.01 23.17 -20.01
N GLY A 108 -9.58 22.86 -18.79
CA GLY A 108 -8.19 23.01 -18.35
C GLY A 108 -7.30 21.80 -18.64
N PRO A 109 -5.97 21.94 -18.44
CA PRO A 109 -5.05 20.81 -18.52
C PRO A 109 -5.34 19.77 -17.45
N ALA A 110 -5.15 18.49 -17.81
CA ALA A 110 -5.35 17.39 -16.88
C ALA A 110 -4.10 16.51 -16.74
N MET A 111 -4.00 15.85 -15.60
CA MET A 111 -2.97 14.88 -15.30
C MET A 111 -3.59 13.52 -14.97
N LEU A 112 -3.11 12.48 -15.63
CA LEU A 112 -3.46 11.10 -15.31
C LEU A 112 -2.58 10.62 -14.15
N TYR A 113 -3.21 10.34 -13.01
CA TYR A 113 -2.50 9.89 -11.81
C TYR A 113 -2.66 8.38 -11.63
N TYR A 114 -1.65 7.63 -12.05
CA TYR A 114 -1.64 6.18 -12.01
C TYR A 114 -1.35 5.64 -10.60
N GLN A 115 -2.24 4.77 -10.12
CA GLN A 115 -2.08 3.95 -8.91
C GLN A 115 -1.64 2.52 -9.28
N THR A 116 -1.00 2.35 -10.42
CA THR A 116 -0.64 1.07 -10.99
C THR A 116 0.52 1.20 -11.97
N ASP A 117 1.37 0.19 -12.04
CA ASP A 117 2.44 0.11 -13.03
C ASP A 117 1.92 -0.44 -14.39
N ALA A 118 0.84 -1.23 -14.33
CA ALA A 118 0.39 -2.04 -15.47
C ALA A 118 -0.03 -1.22 -16.70
N LEU A 119 -0.61 -0.03 -16.50
CA LEU A 119 -1.08 0.82 -17.60
C LEU A 119 -0.10 1.94 -17.99
N LEU A 120 0.97 2.12 -17.24
CA LEU A 120 1.88 3.23 -17.45
C LEU A 120 2.57 3.21 -18.82
N GLY A 121 2.84 2.00 -19.36
CA GLY A 121 3.37 1.81 -20.71
C GLY A 121 2.44 2.31 -21.82
N PHE A 122 1.13 2.37 -21.57
CA PHE A 122 0.10 2.84 -22.52
C PHE A 122 -0.31 4.30 -22.29
N HIS A 123 0.44 5.06 -21.47
CA HIS A 123 0.09 6.45 -21.18
C HIS A 123 0.01 7.29 -22.47
N PRO A 124 -1.12 8.01 -22.74
CA PRO A 124 -1.26 8.90 -23.87
C PRO A 124 -0.45 10.18 -23.66
N GLU A 125 0.37 10.56 -24.67
CA GLU A 125 1.37 11.64 -24.55
C GLU A 125 0.77 13.05 -24.40
N GLU A 126 -0.47 13.24 -24.76
CA GLU A 126 -1.18 14.53 -24.68
C GLU A 126 -1.45 14.96 -23.23
N PHE A 127 -1.53 14.02 -22.29
CA PHE A 127 -1.71 14.31 -20.86
C PHE A 127 -0.39 14.39 -20.12
N ALA A 128 -0.36 15.13 -19.01
CA ALA A 128 0.68 14.97 -18.00
C ALA A 128 0.42 13.68 -17.21
N CYS A 129 1.48 13.11 -16.64
CA CYS A 129 1.39 11.88 -15.86
C CYS A 129 1.97 12.05 -14.47
N CYS A 130 1.30 11.48 -13.48
CA CYS A 130 1.86 11.16 -12.18
C CYS A 130 1.67 9.66 -11.90
N VAL A 131 2.60 9.03 -11.19
CA VAL A 131 2.49 7.64 -10.78
C VAL A 131 2.94 7.44 -9.33
N THR A 132 2.23 6.58 -8.60
CA THR A 132 2.69 6.01 -7.34
C THR A 132 2.83 4.50 -7.49
N HIS A 133 4.02 3.99 -7.24
CA HIS A 133 4.31 2.56 -7.27
C HIS A 133 3.97 1.95 -5.90
N HIS A 134 3.02 1.03 -5.86
CA HIS A 134 2.56 0.40 -4.61
C HIS A 134 3.16 -0.98 -4.37
N GLY A 135 3.28 -1.77 -5.43
CA GLY A 135 3.82 -3.12 -5.37
C GLY A 135 5.35 -3.15 -5.39
N PRO A 136 5.96 -4.28 -5.06
CA PRO A 136 7.38 -4.47 -5.26
C PRO A 136 7.74 -4.46 -6.76
N PHE A 137 8.86 -3.84 -7.10
CA PHE A 137 9.46 -4.05 -8.41
C PHE A 137 10.05 -5.47 -8.47
N VAL A 138 9.67 -6.23 -9.48
CA VAL A 138 10.16 -7.61 -9.66
C VAL A 138 11.68 -7.63 -9.79
N TYR A 139 12.23 -6.68 -10.54
CA TYR A 139 13.69 -6.56 -10.72
C TYR A 139 14.43 -6.32 -9.39
N ASP A 140 13.93 -5.41 -8.55
CA ASP A 140 14.49 -5.12 -7.22
C ASP A 140 14.39 -6.34 -6.29
N PHE A 141 13.26 -7.04 -6.34
CA PHE A 141 13.03 -8.24 -5.57
C PHE A 141 14.01 -9.37 -5.94
N ILE A 142 14.22 -9.62 -7.24
CA ILE A 142 15.17 -10.64 -7.73
C ILE A 142 16.60 -10.30 -7.29
N GLY A 143 16.98 -9.02 -7.23
CA GLY A 143 18.27 -8.58 -6.72
C GLY A 143 18.45 -8.76 -5.21
N SER A 144 17.36 -8.87 -4.44
CA SER A 144 17.37 -8.95 -2.97
C SER A 144 17.13 -10.37 -2.43
N PHE A 145 16.53 -11.27 -3.23
CA PHE A 145 16.09 -12.60 -2.78
C PHE A 145 16.51 -13.70 -3.79
N PRO A 146 16.63 -14.97 -3.33
CA PRO A 146 16.90 -16.09 -4.23
C PRO A 146 15.83 -16.22 -5.32
N ALA A 147 16.23 -16.62 -6.52
CA ALA A 147 15.33 -16.74 -7.68
C ALA A 147 14.08 -17.61 -7.42
N VAL A 148 14.24 -18.71 -6.65
CA VAL A 148 13.14 -19.58 -6.25
C VAL A 148 12.04 -18.83 -5.44
N ALA A 149 12.43 -17.83 -4.67
CA ALA A 149 11.50 -17.02 -3.90
C ALA A 149 10.61 -16.13 -4.77
N THR A 150 11.02 -15.81 -6.00
CA THR A 150 10.24 -14.99 -6.94
C THR A 150 8.91 -15.66 -7.29
N GLY A 151 8.91 -16.94 -7.62
CA GLY A 151 7.68 -17.68 -7.88
C GLY A 151 6.74 -17.69 -6.66
N TRP A 152 7.26 -17.93 -5.47
CA TRP A 152 6.44 -17.90 -4.24
C TRP A 152 5.89 -16.51 -3.93
N ALA A 153 6.67 -15.47 -4.20
CA ALA A 153 6.30 -14.08 -3.91
C ALA A 153 5.23 -13.54 -4.87
N PHE A 154 5.34 -13.83 -6.16
CA PHE A 154 4.45 -13.30 -7.20
C PHE A 154 3.38 -14.29 -7.67
N GLY A 155 3.36 -15.51 -7.12
CA GLY A 155 2.38 -16.57 -7.38
C GLY A 155 2.90 -17.65 -8.34
N ASP A 156 3.56 -17.26 -9.43
CA ASP A 156 4.31 -18.13 -10.34
C ASP A 156 5.32 -17.31 -11.16
N ALA A 157 6.16 -18.01 -11.93
CA ALA A 157 7.21 -17.37 -12.74
C ALA A 157 6.63 -16.56 -13.91
N ASP A 158 5.55 -17.02 -14.52
CA ASP A 158 4.94 -16.36 -15.68
C ASP A 158 4.29 -15.04 -15.29
N LYS A 159 3.60 -15.00 -14.14
CA LYS A 159 3.07 -13.76 -13.58
C LYS A 159 4.18 -12.77 -13.21
N ALA A 160 5.28 -13.26 -12.65
CA ALA A 160 6.44 -12.42 -12.33
C ALA A 160 7.03 -11.81 -13.59
N LEU A 161 7.21 -12.59 -14.67
CA LEU A 161 7.72 -12.12 -15.95
C LEU A 161 6.77 -11.13 -16.63
N HIS A 162 5.47 -11.39 -16.60
CA HIS A 162 4.45 -10.48 -17.12
C HIS A 162 4.48 -9.13 -16.37
N LEU A 163 4.52 -9.15 -15.04
CA LEU A 163 4.62 -7.94 -14.23
C LEU A 163 5.93 -7.19 -14.51
N LEU A 164 7.06 -7.90 -14.60
CA LEU A 164 8.35 -7.31 -14.94
C LEU A 164 8.30 -6.58 -16.28
N LYS A 165 7.73 -7.20 -17.33
CA LYS A 165 7.56 -6.58 -18.65
C LYS A 165 6.86 -5.23 -18.56
N TYR A 166 5.72 -5.15 -17.88
CA TYR A 166 4.96 -3.90 -17.78
C TYR A 166 5.59 -2.87 -16.86
N GLN A 167 6.29 -3.30 -15.82
CA GLN A 167 7.10 -2.41 -14.99
C GLN A 167 8.24 -1.76 -15.80
N GLU A 168 8.96 -2.54 -16.60
CA GLU A 168 10.02 -2.01 -17.46
C GLU A 168 9.47 -1.06 -18.55
N LEU A 169 8.38 -1.41 -19.23
CA LEU A 169 7.72 -0.52 -20.19
C LEU A 169 7.29 0.82 -19.54
N GLY A 170 6.74 0.77 -18.34
CA GLY A 170 6.36 1.95 -17.58
C GLY A 170 7.58 2.80 -17.19
N LEU A 171 8.66 2.17 -16.73
CA LEU A 171 9.91 2.86 -16.39
C LEU A 171 10.55 3.52 -17.61
N ASP A 172 10.53 2.87 -18.78
CA ASP A 172 11.01 3.44 -20.02
C ASP A 172 10.25 4.71 -20.40
N LYS A 173 8.92 4.69 -20.29
CA LYS A 173 8.09 5.89 -20.49
C LYS A 173 8.45 7.00 -19.50
N VAL A 174 8.56 6.69 -18.21
CA VAL A 174 8.94 7.69 -17.18
C VAL A 174 10.30 8.28 -17.47
N ARG A 175 11.29 7.50 -17.90
CA ARG A 175 12.62 8.00 -18.24
C ARG A 175 12.61 8.93 -19.45
N ALA A 176 11.84 8.55 -20.47
CA ALA A 176 11.83 9.23 -21.77
C ALA A 176 11.07 10.58 -21.76
N SER A 177 10.16 10.82 -20.81
CA SER A 177 9.26 11.97 -20.83
C SER A 177 9.48 12.92 -19.66
N ASP A 178 9.67 14.21 -19.94
CA ASP A 178 9.73 15.28 -18.92
C ASP A 178 8.35 15.63 -18.32
N ARG A 179 7.26 15.09 -18.88
CA ARG A 179 5.88 15.30 -18.41
C ARG A 179 5.39 14.20 -17.49
N MET A 180 6.25 13.24 -17.13
CA MET A 180 5.93 12.13 -16.24
C MET A 180 6.62 12.30 -14.90
N PHE A 181 5.82 12.39 -13.84
CA PHE A 181 6.26 12.61 -12.47
C PHE A 181 5.98 11.37 -11.62
N VAL A 182 6.72 11.24 -10.54
CA VAL A 182 6.51 10.16 -9.55
C VAL A 182 6.22 10.80 -8.19
N LEU A 183 5.14 10.38 -7.56
CA LEU A 183 4.82 10.72 -6.18
C LEU A 183 4.98 9.46 -5.32
N GLN A 184 6.06 9.38 -4.54
CA GLN A 184 6.46 8.14 -3.91
C GLN A 184 6.53 8.25 -2.38
N HIS A 185 5.86 7.33 -1.69
CA HIS A 185 5.88 7.20 -0.22
C HIS A 185 7.00 6.29 0.29
N SER A 186 7.62 5.48 -0.56
CA SER A 186 8.62 4.49 -0.21
C SER A 186 10.02 4.92 -0.64
N HIS A 187 10.96 4.99 0.31
CA HIS A 187 12.37 5.24 0.01
C HIS A 187 13.02 4.04 -0.70
N LEU A 188 12.56 2.82 -0.40
CA LEU A 188 12.99 1.62 -1.09
C LEU A 188 12.71 1.72 -2.59
N GLN A 189 11.47 2.05 -2.95
CA GLN A 189 11.09 2.21 -4.35
C GLN A 189 11.73 3.43 -5.01
N ARG A 190 11.89 4.55 -4.29
CA ARG A 190 12.62 5.71 -4.80
C ARG A 190 14.07 5.36 -5.17
N ARG A 191 14.80 4.62 -4.30
CA ARG A 191 16.16 4.16 -4.62
C ARG A 191 16.18 3.30 -5.88
N HIS A 192 15.21 2.39 -6.03
CA HIS A 192 15.08 1.59 -7.24
C HIS A 192 14.89 2.46 -8.48
N LEU A 193 13.93 3.39 -8.47
CA LEU A 193 13.65 4.30 -9.59
C LEU A 193 14.89 5.11 -10.01
N VAL A 194 15.61 5.68 -9.03
CA VAL A 194 16.86 6.43 -9.29
C VAL A 194 17.95 5.53 -9.87
N SER A 195 18.14 4.33 -9.32
CA SER A 195 19.12 3.35 -9.85
C SER A 195 18.78 2.88 -11.27
N ARG A 196 17.50 2.96 -11.66
CA ARG A 196 17.02 2.66 -13.01
C ARG A 196 17.03 3.89 -13.95
N GLY A 197 17.60 5.02 -13.51
CA GLY A 197 17.82 6.21 -14.33
C GLY A 197 16.64 7.17 -14.42
N VAL A 198 15.66 7.08 -13.53
CA VAL A 198 14.62 8.12 -13.39
C VAL A 198 15.24 9.36 -12.75
N ASP A 199 15.05 10.52 -13.36
CA ASP A 199 15.55 11.80 -12.84
C ASP A 199 14.95 12.08 -11.44
N GLU A 200 15.82 12.18 -10.44
CA GLU A 200 15.44 12.37 -9.04
C GLU A 200 14.59 13.63 -8.82
N ARG A 201 14.75 14.68 -9.65
CA ARG A 201 13.97 15.93 -9.58
C ARG A 201 12.49 15.72 -9.92
N ARG A 202 12.16 14.62 -10.59
CA ARG A 202 10.79 14.24 -10.94
C ARG A 202 10.15 13.30 -9.93
N ILE A 203 10.91 12.83 -8.92
CA ILE A 203 10.44 11.95 -7.86
C ILE A 203 10.20 12.79 -6.60
N LEU A 204 8.95 13.11 -6.30
CA LEU A 204 8.59 13.82 -5.09
C LEU A 204 8.19 12.84 -3.99
N ALA A 205 8.61 13.14 -2.77
CA ALA A 205 8.24 12.34 -1.61
C ALA A 205 6.86 12.76 -1.08
N VAL A 206 6.09 11.77 -0.63
CA VAL A 206 4.85 11.97 0.10
C VAL A 206 4.85 11.07 1.33
N ARG A 207 4.47 11.58 2.48
CA ARG A 207 4.27 10.75 3.67
C ARG A 207 3.03 9.87 3.50
N PRO A 208 3.00 8.66 4.08
CA PRO A 208 1.88 7.77 3.88
C PRO A 208 0.61 8.28 4.57
N PRO A 209 -0.56 8.18 3.90
CA PRO A 209 -1.85 8.44 4.53
C PRO A 209 -2.28 7.21 5.32
N ILE A 210 -2.30 7.30 6.63
CA ILE A 210 -2.77 6.20 7.48
C ILE A 210 -4.03 6.66 8.23
N PRO A 211 -5.22 6.40 7.68
CA PRO A 211 -6.46 6.74 8.36
C PRO A 211 -6.70 5.81 9.54
N LEU A 212 -7.01 6.39 10.69
CA LEU A 212 -7.52 5.64 11.83
C LEU A 212 -9.05 5.64 11.80
N LEU A 213 -9.64 4.46 11.96
CA LEU A 213 -11.08 4.33 12.05
C LEU A 213 -11.53 4.46 13.51
N ASP A 214 -12.55 5.27 13.71
CA ASP A 214 -13.23 5.32 15.01
C ASP A 214 -14.20 4.15 15.11
N THR A 215 -13.90 3.19 15.97
CA THR A 215 -14.72 2.00 16.20
C THR A 215 -14.94 1.83 17.70
N THR A 216 -16.13 1.44 18.10
CA THR A 216 -16.50 1.41 19.53
C THR A 216 -16.35 0.05 20.19
N GLU A 217 -16.58 -1.05 19.50
CA GLU A 217 -16.58 -2.39 20.08
C GLU A 217 -15.82 -3.42 19.25
N PHE A 218 -15.13 -4.34 19.94
CA PHE A 218 -14.55 -5.53 19.34
C PHE A 218 -15.59 -6.66 19.32
N LEU A 219 -16.27 -6.81 18.18
CA LEU A 219 -17.27 -7.84 17.94
C LEU A 219 -16.64 -9.02 17.19
N ALA A 220 -15.75 -9.76 17.84
CA ALA A 220 -15.26 -11.03 17.32
C ALA A 220 -16.24 -12.17 17.68
N ASP A 221 -16.08 -13.33 17.01
CA ASP A 221 -16.70 -14.56 17.46
C ASP A 221 -16.21 -14.94 18.89
N GLY A 222 -16.91 -15.86 19.55
CA GLY A 222 -16.62 -16.22 20.93
C GLY A 222 -15.18 -16.71 21.11
N GLU A 223 -14.70 -17.61 20.23
CA GLU A 223 -13.35 -18.19 20.33
C GLU A 223 -12.25 -17.13 20.24
N LEU A 224 -12.31 -16.23 19.24
CA LEU A 224 -11.31 -15.18 19.08
C LEU A 224 -11.35 -14.19 20.25
N ARG A 225 -12.55 -13.84 20.73
CA ARG A 225 -12.72 -12.94 21.87
C ARG A 225 -12.10 -13.53 23.13
N ASP A 226 -12.47 -14.77 23.48
CA ASP A 226 -11.99 -15.46 24.68
C ASP A 226 -10.45 -15.63 24.62
N PHE A 227 -9.91 -15.95 23.43
CA PHE A 227 -8.47 -16.09 23.21
C PHE A 227 -7.73 -14.77 23.48
N VAL A 228 -8.29 -13.64 23.04
CA VAL A 228 -7.70 -12.30 23.22
C VAL A 228 -7.85 -11.84 24.67
N ASP A 229 -9.04 -12.03 25.28
CA ASP A 229 -9.34 -11.52 26.62
C ASP A 229 -8.60 -12.25 27.73
N ASP A 230 -8.35 -13.55 27.55
CA ASP A 230 -7.60 -14.38 28.51
C ASP A 230 -6.06 -14.26 28.35
N ALA A 231 -5.55 -13.50 27.38
CA ALA A 231 -4.11 -13.39 27.15
C ALA A 231 -3.46 -12.47 28.20
N GLU A 232 -2.46 -12.96 28.93
CA GLU A 232 -1.57 -12.11 29.74
C GLU A 232 -0.65 -11.29 28.82
N LEU A 233 -0.06 -11.91 27.80
CA LEU A 233 0.67 -11.27 26.70
C LEU A 233 0.17 -11.83 25.37
N LEU A 234 -0.45 -10.98 24.56
CA LEU A 234 -0.87 -11.32 23.20
C LEU A 234 0.19 -10.85 22.19
N VAL A 235 0.89 -11.77 21.55
CA VAL A 235 1.79 -11.47 20.43
C VAL A 235 1.06 -11.81 19.13
N PHE A 236 0.83 -10.81 18.28
CA PHE A 236 -0.07 -11.01 17.14
C PHE A 236 0.36 -10.29 15.87
N THR A 237 -0.19 -10.74 14.77
CA THR A 237 -0.09 -10.07 13.47
C THR A 237 -1.42 -10.11 12.72
N ALA A 238 -1.61 -9.16 11.81
CA ALA A 238 -2.75 -9.14 10.90
C ALA A 238 -2.27 -8.87 9.48
N VAL A 239 -2.60 -9.77 8.55
CA VAL A 239 -2.15 -9.70 7.17
C VAL A 239 -3.29 -9.99 6.19
N ALA A 240 -3.25 -9.36 5.01
CA ALA A 240 -4.22 -9.65 3.97
C ALA A 240 -3.95 -11.01 3.30
N ARG A 241 -2.72 -11.54 3.40
CA ARG A 241 -2.28 -12.79 2.75
C ARG A 241 -1.24 -13.48 3.62
N LEU A 242 -1.36 -14.79 3.76
CA LEU A 242 -0.34 -15.65 4.39
C LEU A 242 0.65 -16.13 3.31
N ASP A 243 1.52 -15.24 2.85
CA ASP A 243 2.47 -15.49 1.76
C ASP A 243 3.93 -15.33 2.20
N TYR A 244 4.84 -15.61 1.27
CA TYR A 244 6.29 -15.53 1.47
C TYR A 244 6.76 -14.17 1.98
N PHE A 245 6.14 -13.08 1.50
CA PHE A 245 6.51 -11.72 1.93
C PHE A 245 6.27 -11.51 3.43
N LYS A 246 5.22 -12.12 3.98
CA LYS A 246 4.75 -11.87 5.34
C LYS A 246 5.49 -12.67 6.41
N ASN A 247 6.16 -13.77 6.04
CA ASN A 247 7.05 -14.54 6.93
C ASN A 247 6.44 -14.89 8.31
N ILE A 248 5.19 -15.33 8.29
CA ILE A 248 4.41 -15.59 9.53
C ILE A 248 5.01 -16.73 10.35
N GLU A 249 5.69 -17.66 9.70
CA GLU A 249 6.40 -18.75 10.37
C GLU A 249 7.43 -18.23 11.39
N LEU A 250 8.08 -17.10 11.10
CA LEU A 250 9.02 -16.47 12.03
C LEU A 250 8.33 -16.02 13.32
N LEU A 251 7.12 -15.45 13.22
CA LEU A 251 6.33 -15.05 14.39
C LEU A 251 5.98 -16.27 15.26
N VAL A 252 5.50 -17.36 14.62
CA VAL A 252 5.11 -18.59 15.34
C VAL A 252 6.32 -19.18 16.06
N ASP A 253 7.44 -19.34 15.36
CA ASP A 253 8.67 -19.89 15.94
C ASP A 253 9.23 -19.04 17.10
N ALA A 254 9.20 -17.72 16.96
CA ALA A 254 9.66 -16.81 18.00
C ALA A 254 8.72 -16.78 19.23
N GLY A 255 7.41 -16.83 18.99
CA GLY A 255 6.43 -16.91 20.07
C GLY A 255 6.59 -18.21 20.88
N ILE A 256 6.78 -19.36 20.21
CA ILE A 256 7.10 -20.64 20.89
C ILE A 256 8.42 -20.51 21.65
N ARG A 257 9.42 -19.88 21.07
CA ARG A 257 10.71 -19.65 21.73
C ARG A 257 10.57 -18.77 22.98
N ALA A 258 9.78 -17.71 22.94
CA ALA A 258 9.49 -16.87 24.09
C ALA A 258 8.79 -17.66 25.21
N ARG A 259 7.78 -18.49 24.85
CA ARG A 259 7.14 -19.39 25.84
C ARG A 259 8.13 -20.37 26.49
N SER A 260 9.06 -20.96 25.72
CA SER A 260 10.07 -21.86 26.28
C SER A 260 11.01 -21.18 27.29
N ARG A 261 11.03 -19.84 27.30
CA ARG A 261 11.74 -19.00 28.30
C ARG A 261 10.86 -18.60 29.48
N GLY A 262 9.61 -19.09 29.54
CA GLY A 262 8.68 -18.81 30.64
C GLY A 262 7.82 -17.54 30.45
N ILE A 263 7.83 -16.91 29.26
CA ILE A 263 7.00 -15.74 28.98
C ILE A 263 5.58 -16.22 28.61
N PRO A 264 4.51 -15.69 29.23
CA PRO A 264 3.14 -16.16 29.05
C PRO A 264 2.49 -15.68 27.72
N VAL A 265 3.15 -15.96 26.60
CA VAL A 265 2.72 -15.53 25.26
C VAL A 265 1.55 -16.36 24.76
N ARG A 266 0.46 -15.72 24.32
CA ARG A 266 -0.48 -16.27 23.33
C ARG A 266 -0.16 -15.71 21.95
N ILE A 267 -0.20 -16.56 20.92
CA ILE A 267 0.16 -16.20 19.54
C ILE A 267 -1.10 -16.14 18.70
N LEU A 268 -1.44 -14.96 18.17
CA LEU A 268 -2.59 -14.79 17.27
C LEU A 268 -2.12 -14.40 15.88
N VAL A 269 -2.54 -15.15 14.88
CA VAL A 269 -2.37 -14.82 13.46
C VAL A 269 -3.75 -14.54 12.85
N VAL A 270 -3.95 -13.32 12.34
CA VAL A 270 -5.17 -12.91 11.66
C VAL A 270 -4.88 -12.75 10.16
N GLY A 271 -5.60 -13.46 9.33
CA GLY A 271 -5.45 -13.29 7.86
C GLY A 271 -5.91 -14.47 7.03
N ASP A 272 -5.91 -14.20 5.77
CA ASP A 272 -6.12 -14.97 4.56
C ASP A 272 -7.12 -16.15 4.59
N ASP A 273 -8.12 -16.03 3.70
CA ASP A 273 -9.13 -17.07 3.48
C ASP A 273 -9.01 -17.74 2.09
N ARG A 274 -7.88 -17.53 1.36
CA ARG A 274 -7.77 -17.89 -0.04
C ARG A 274 -7.65 -19.40 -0.31
N ASP A 275 -7.16 -20.18 0.65
CA ASP A 275 -6.75 -21.57 0.47
C ASP A 275 -7.55 -22.52 1.36
N ASP A 276 -8.85 -22.38 1.46
CA ASP A 276 -9.71 -23.27 2.29
C ASP A 276 -9.13 -23.52 3.71
N GLY A 277 -8.33 -22.59 4.21
CA GLY A 277 -7.64 -22.71 5.50
C GLY A 277 -6.29 -23.45 5.48
N ALA A 278 -5.79 -23.92 4.34
CA ALA A 278 -4.58 -24.72 4.26
C ALA A 278 -3.32 -23.99 4.82
N ALA A 279 -3.21 -22.69 4.59
CA ALA A 279 -2.11 -21.89 5.16
C ALA A 279 -2.20 -21.83 6.70
N ARG A 280 -3.40 -21.66 7.25
CA ARG A 280 -3.63 -21.66 8.71
C ARG A 280 -3.34 -23.03 9.32
N GLU A 281 -3.73 -24.11 8.67
CA GLU A 281 -3.43 -25.46 9.13
C GLU A 281 -1.93 -25.76 9.10
N ARG A 282 -1.19 -25.31 8.09
CA ARG A 282 0.30 -25.40 8.08
C ARG A 282 0.92 -24.68 9.26
N LEU A 283 0.44 -23.48 9.63
CA LEU A 283 0.92 -22.76 10.80
C LEU A 283 0.57 -23.51 12.10
N ARG A 284 -0.65 -24.04 12.22
CA ARG A 284 -1.09 -24.83 13.38
C ARG A 284 -0.27 -26.12 13.53
N ALA A 285 0.05 -26.81 12.43
CA ALA A 285 0.88 -28.01 12.44
C ALA A 285 2.33 -27.73 12.88
N ARG A 286 2.81 -26.48 12.76
CA ARG A 286 4.13 -26.06 13.22
C ARG A 286 4.22 -25.92 14.75
N VAL A 287 3.06 -25.74 15.41
CA VAL A 287 3.00 -25.52 16.86
C VAL A 287 3.05 -26.87 17.60
N PRO A 288 4.01 -27.09 18.52
CA PRO A 288 4.04 -28.26 19.39
C PRO A 288 2.74 -28.49 20.15
N ALA A 289 2.39 -29.76 20.41
CA ALA A 289 1.13 -30.13 21.01
C ALA A 289 0.84 -29.39 22.35
N GLU A 290 1.89 -29.23 23.16
CA GLU A 290 1.85 -28.55 24.47
C GLU A 290 1.58 -27.03 24.37
N HIS A 291 1.73 -26.41 23.20
CA HIS A 291 1.51 -24.98 22.98
C HIS A 291 0.28 -24.67 22.12
N ARG A 292 -0.47 -25.69 21.70
CA ARG A 292 -1.62 -25.49 20.79
C ARG A 292 -2.75 -24.67 21.39
N ALA A 293 -2.94 -24.73 22.69
CA ALA A 293 -3.91 -23.90 23.40
C ALA A 293 -3.55 -22.40 23.42
N ASP A 294 -2.29 -22.08 23.18
CA ASP A 294 -1.76 -20.71 23.16
C ASP A 294 -1.53 -20.18 21.75
N PHE A 295 -2.09 -20.86 20.73
CA PHE A 295 -1.99 -20.47 19.33
C PHE A 295 -3.36 -20.47 18.66
N LEU A 296 -3.71 -19.35 18.06
CA LEU A 296 -4.91 -19.20 17.22
C LEU A 296 -4.55 -18.59 15.86
N ALA A 297 -4.99 -19.25 14.79
CA ALA A 297 -5.00 -18.72 13.45
C ALA A 297 -6.43 -18.43 13.02
N ALA A 298 -6.81 -17.15 13.07
CA ALA A 298 -8.16 -16.67 12.75
C ALA A 298 -8.24 -16.21 11.28
N GLY A 299 -9.46 -16.21 10.75
CA GLY A 299 -9.77 -15.63 9.46
C GLY A 299 -9.52 -14.11 9.41
N ARG A 300 -9.67 -13.54 8.24
CA ARG A 300 -9.46 -12.11 8.01
C ARG A 300 -10.52 -11.28 8.76
N LEU A 301 -10.08 -10.27 9.48
CA LEU A 301 -10.95 -9.25 10.08
C LEU A 301 -11.23 -8.11 9.08
N SER A 302 -12.42 -7.53 9.16
CA SER A 302 -12.70 -6.26 8.51
C SER A 302 -11.84 -5.14 9.12
N LYS A 303 -11.67 -4.01 8.43
CA LYS A 303 -10.88 -2.89 8.96
C LYS A 303 -11.45 -2.36 10.29
N PRO A 304 -12.77 -2.14 10.44
CA PRO A 304 -13.34 -1.77 11.74
C PRO A 304 -13.06 -2.78 12.85
N GLN A 305 -13.19 -4.09 12.56
CA GLN A 305 -12.87 -5.15 13.54
C GLN A 305 -11.38 -5.17 13.91
N LEU A 306 -10.48 -4.96 12.93
CA LEU A 306 -9.05 -4.89 13.19
C LEU A 306 -8.68 -3.69 14.07
N HIS A 307 -9.26 -2.51 13.81
CA HIS A 307 -9.05 -1.33 14.65
C HIS A 307 -9.66 -1.50 16.05
N ALA A 308 -10.79 -2.22 16.16
CA ALA A 308 -11.37 -2.58 17.45
C ALA A 308 -10.47 -3.56 18.23
N LEU A 309 -9.84 -4.54 17.53
CA LEU A 309 -8.83 -5.41 18.12
C LEU A 309 -7.64 -4.59 18.63
N PHE A 310 -7.10 -3.67 17.83
CA PHE A 310 -6.00 -2.81 18.26
C PHE A 310 -6.32 -2.04 19.55
N ARG A 311 -7.53 -1.48 19.65
CA ARG A 311 -7.95 -0.80 20.89
C ARG A 311 -8.06 -1.74 22.08
N ARG A 312 -8.58 -2.97 21.88
CA ARG A 312 -8.79 -3.96 22.94
C ARG A 312 -7.46 -4.40 23.56
N VAL A 313 -6.41 -4.52 22.77
CA VAL A 313 -5.14 -5.13 23.19
C VAL A 313 -4.04 -4.14 23.57
N LYS A 314 -4.36 -2.87 23.77
CA LYS A 314 -3.35 -1.82 24.09
C LYS A 314 -2.54 -2.13 25.34
N THR A 315 -3.13 -2.77 26.33
CA THR A 315 -2.53 -3.02 27.64
C THR A 315 -1.65 -4.26 27.67
N ASN A 316 -1.90 -5.23 26.77
CA ASN A 316 -1.25 -6.55 26.80
C ASN A 316 -0.85 -7.08 25.44
N GLY A 317 -1.06 -6.30 24.35
CA GLY A 317 -0.80 -6.72 22.99
C GLY A 317 0.52 -6.18 22.44
N VAL A 318 1.27 -7.05 21.78
CA VAL A 318 2.43 -6.70 20.95
C VAL A 318 2.13 -7.11 19.52
N PHE A 319 1.92 -6.12 18.64
CA PHE A 319 1.81 -6.37 17.21
C PHE A 319 3.19 -6.65 16.63
N VAL A 320 3.31 -7.65 15.76
CA VAL A 320 4.58 -8.01 15.11
C VAL A 320 4.41 -7.95 13.59
N CYS A 321 5.30 -7.24 12.91
CA CYS A 321 5.46 -7.30 11.48
C CYS A 321 6.73 -8.08 11.12
N PRO A 322 6.65 -9.39 10.86
CA PRO A 322 7.81 -10.23 10.60
C PRO A 322 8.21 -10.27 9.12
N SER A 323 7.64 -9.39 8.31
CA SER A 323 7.75 -9.39 6.85
C SER A 323 9.20 -9.36 6.36
N ARG A 324 9.47 -10.08 5.25
CA ARG A 324 10.73 -10.01 4.50
C ARG A 324 10.82 -8.80 3.59
N TYR A 325 9.67 -8.35 3.09
CA TYR A 325 9.58 -7.23 2.16
C TYR A 325 8.28 -6.45 2.38
N GLU A 326 8.38 -5.15 2.51
CA GLU A 326 7.25 -4.22 2.61
C GLU A 326 7.56 -2.93 1.86
N THR A 327 6.75 -2.59 0.89
CA THR A 327 6.88 -1.31 0.16
C THR A 327 6.44 -0.11 0.99
N LEU A 328 5.54 -0.31 1.96
CA LEU A 328 5.12 0.69 2.93
C LEU A 328 4.90 0.08 4.32
N GLY A 329 4.05 -0.95 4.46
CA GLY A 329 3.70 -1.53 5.76
C GLY A 329 2.59 -0.77 6.47
N ILE A 330 1.41 -0.67 5.84
CA ILE A 330 0.27 0.09 6.40
C ILE A 330 -0.20 -0.51 7.73
N THR A 331 -0.41 -1.83 7.81
CA THR A 331 -0.98 -2.46 9.01
C THR A 331 -0.15 -2.25 10.29
N PRO A 332 1.20 -2.41 10.29
CA PRO A 332 1.99 -2.08 11.48
C PRO A 332 1.95 -0.60 11.84
N LEU A 333 1.85 0.31 10.86
CA LEU A 333 1.66 1.73 11.15
C LEU A 333 0.28 2.01 11.77
N GLU A 334 -0.79 1.36 11.28
CA GLU A 334 -2.12 1.42 11.89
C GLU A 334 -2.12 0.92 13.33
N ALA A 335 -1.45 -0.21 13.62
CA ALA A 335 -1.33 -0.76 14.97
C ALA A 335 -0.61 0.23 15.91
N ALA A 336 0.54 0.75 15.50
CA ALA A 336 1.31 1.71 16.27
C ALA A 336 0.55 3.04 16.50
N LEU A 337 -0.08 3.59 15.45
CA LEU A 337 -0.92 4.80 15.57
C LEU A 337 -2.17 4.56 16.41
N SER A 338 -2.63 3.33 16.53
CA SER A 338 -3.70 2.95 17.47
C SER A 338 -3.22 2.83 18.91
N GLY A 339 -1.93 3.04 19.20
CA GLY A 339 -1.33 2.93 20.53
C GLY A 339 -0.99 1.49 20.97
N VAL A 340 -0.84 0.57 20.01
CA VAL A 340 -0.39 -0.80 20.25
C VAL A 340 1.13 -0.86 20.19
N CYS A 341 1.77 -1.47 21.22
CA CYS A 341 3.19 -1.77 21.14
C CYS A 341 3.46 -2.61 19.90
N THR A 342 4.34 -2.15 19.01
CA THR A 342 4.55 -2.77 17.70
C THR A 342 6.02 -3.04 17.48
N LEU A 343 6.34 -4.28 17.06
CA LEU A 343 7.68 -4.73 16.69
C LEU A 343 7.79 -4.88 15.17
N MET A 344 8.86 -4.35 14.61
CA MET A 344 9.14 -4.31 13.17
C MET A 344 10.42 -5.05 12.82
N THR A 345 10.39 -5.88 11.76
CA THR A 345 11.62 -6.47 11.20
C THR A 345 12.64 -5.38 10.82
N ASP A 346 13.86 -5.49 11.31
CA ASP A 346 14.97 -4.62 10.93
C ASP A 346 15.67 -5.14 9.69
N ALA A 347 15.06 -4.93 8.53
CA ALA A 347 15.59 -5.29 7.23
C ALA A 347 15.44 -4.13 6.24
N ASP A 348 16.45 -3.91 5.38
CA ASP A 348 16.45 -2.82 4.39
C ASP A 348 15.35 -2.93 3.33
N THR A 349 14.76 -4.11 3.21
CA THR A 349 13.63 -4.43 2.33
C THR A 349 12.26 -4.15 2.95
N VAL A 350 12.22 -3.65 4.20
CA VAL A 350 10.98 -3.33 4.93
C VAL A 350 10.91 -1.82 5.16
N GLU A 351 10.17 -1.11 4.30
CA GLU A 351 10.11 0.36 4.32
C GLU A 351 9.61 0.93 5.64
N ALA A 352 8.57 0.31 6.24
CA ALA A 352 7.99 0.81 7.49
C ALA A 352 8.98 0.92 8.65
N ARG A 353 10.07 0.12 8.64
CA ARG A 353 11.07 0.13 9.73
C ARG A 353 11.65 1.52 10.02
N ARG A 354 11.69 2.39 9.04
CA ARG A 354 12.24 3.75 9.19
C ARG A 354 11.44 4.64 10.14
N PHE A 355 10.16 4.33 10.32
CA PHE A 355 9.28 5.06 11.25
C PHE A 355 9.38 4.54 12.69
N PHE A 356 10.01 3.38 12.90
CA PHE A 356 10.10 2.74 14.21
C PHE A 356 11.45 3.00 14.85
N PRO A 357 11.52 3.38 16.14
CA PRO A 357 12.78 3.51 16.87
C PRO A 357 13.49 2.15 17.01
N ALA A 358 14.78 2.16 17.30
CA ALA A 358 15.63 0.97 17.28
C ALA A 358 15.19 -0.13 18.26
N ASP A 359 14.66 0.24 19.43
CA ASP A 359 14.13 -0.66 20.46
C ASP A 359 12.84 -1.37 20.04
N HIS A 360 12.10 -0.82 19.08
CA HIS A 360 10.94 -1.44 18.43
C HIS A 360 11.29 -2.25 17.18
N ARG A 361 12.58 -2.47 16.90
CA ARG A 361 13.03 -3.28 15.78
C ARG A 361 13.68 -4.58 16.28
N PHE A 362 13.63 -5.60 15.43
CA PHE A 362 14.26 -6.90 15.72
C PHE A 362 14.99 -7.47 14.51
N ALA A 363 16.11 -8.19 14.77
CA ALA A 363 16.78 -8.95 13.72
C ALA A 363 15.83 -10.04 13.17
N PRO A 364 15.77 -10.28 11.83
CA PRO A 364 14.84 -11.20 11.19
C PRO A 364 15.18 -12.68 11.48
N THR A 365 15.37 -13.02 12.74
CA THR A 365 15.66 -14.37 13.24
C THR A 365 14.72 -14.73 14.38
N ARG A 366 14.51 -16.04 14.59
CA ARG A 366 13.68 -16.56 15.69
C ARG A 366 14.10 -16.01 17.05
N ASP A 367 15.38 -16.07 17.36
CA ASP A 367 15.88 -15.63 18.66
C ASP A 367 15.84 -14.09 18.75
N GLY A 368 16.16 -13.35 17.67
CA GLY A 368 16.07 -11.89 17.66
C GLY A 368 14.65 -11.35 17.90
N LEU A 369 13.62 -12.01 17.34
CA LEU A 369 12.24 -11.65 17.63
C LEU A 369 11.83 -12.10 19.05
N ALA A 370 12.25 -13.29 19.49
CA ALA A 370 11.97 -13.73 20.86
C ALA A 370 12.60 -12.80 21.92
N ASP A 371 13.84 -12.34 21.70
CA ASP A 371 14.52 -11.35 22.54
C ASP A 371 13.77 -10.01 22.57
N ALA A 372 13.23 -9.58 21.41
CA ALA A 372 12.42 -8.36 21.33
C ALA A 372 11.10 -8.50 22.11
N ILE A 373 10.40 -9.63 22.00
CA ILE A 373 9.19 -9.91 22.77
C ILE A 373 9.50 -9.89 24.28
N GLU A 374 10.59 -10.54 24.71
CA GLU A 374 11.03 -10.56 26.10
C GLU A 374 11.35 -9.15 26.61
N ARG A 375 12.04 -8.31 25.84
CA ARG A 375 12.30 -6.90 26.21
C ARG A 375 11.00 -6.10 26.41
N MET A 376 9.99 -6.27 25.54
CA MET A 376 8.70 -5.58 25.69
C MET A 376 8.00 -6.03 26.96
N TYR A 377 7.95 -7.34 27.22
CA TYR A 377 7.28 -7.91 28.38
C TYR A 377 7.94 -7.52 29.71
N THR A 378 9.28 -7.53 29.77
CA THR A 378 10.06 -7.24 30.98
C THR A 378 10.32 -5.73 31.17
N SER A 379 9.85 -4.87 30.27
CA SER A 379 10.05 -3.43 30.38
C SER A 379 9.37 -2.86 31.64
N HIS A 380 10.08 -2.03 32.36
CA HIS A 380 9.55 -1.32 33.54
C HIS A 380 8.43 -0.32 33.20
N LEU A 381 8.34 0.11 31.94
CA LEU A 381 7.29 1.01 31.46
C LEU A 381 5.95 0.28 31.25
N GLY A 382 5.98 -1.04 30.99
CA GLY A 382 4.82 -1.82 30.59
C GLY A 382 4.39 -1.58 29.14
N ILE A 383 3.65 -2.55 28.59
CA ILE A 383 3.26 -2.62 27.17
C ILE A 383 2.43 -1.41 26.74
N GLU A 384 1.49 -0.95 27.56
CA GLU A 384 0.63 0.19 27.24
C GLU A 384 1.43 1.48 27.06
N GLN A 385 2.37 1.74 27.96
CA GLN A 385 3.18 2.96 27.88
C GLN A 385 4.12 2.93 26.70
N LEU A 386 4.75 1.78 26.39
CA LEU A 386 5.55 1.59 25.19
C LEU A 386 4.73 1.86 23.92
N GLY A 387 3.49 1.40 23.86
CA GLY A 387 2.57 1.67 22.75
C GLY A 387 2.24 3.17 22.61
N LYS A 388 2.00 3.88 23.71
CA LYS A 388 1.73 5.34 23.73
C LYS A 388 2.95 6.16 23.26
N GLU A 389 4.14 5.81 23.69
CA GLU A 389 5.39 6.50 23.28
C GLU A 389 5.64 6.27 21.79
N LEU A 390 5.47 5.05 21.31
CA LEU A 390 5.56 4.73 19.90
C LEU A 390 4.53 5.48 19.07
N GLN A 391 3.26 5.55 19.51
CA GLN A 391 2.20 6.32 18.87
C GLN A 391 2.59 7.79 18.73
N GLY A 392 3.10 8.41 19.79
CA GLY A 392 3.57 9.81 19.77
C GLY A 392 4.69 10.03 18.75
N SER A 393 5.65 9.12 18.67
CA SER A 393 6.76 9.19 17.73
C SER A 393 6.30 9.07 16.27
N ILE A 394 5.43 8.11 15.96
CA ILE A 394 4.99 7.85 14.60
C ILE A 394 4.01 8.89 14.09
N SER A 395 3.08 9.37 14.93
CA SER A 395 2.05 10.35 14.55
C SER A 395 2.64 11.69 14.10
N ALA A 396 3.82 12.05 14.56
CA ALA A 396 4.51 13.24 14.10
C ALA A 396 4.91 13.18 12.61
N GLU A 397 5.18 12.00 12.09
CA GLU A 397 5.59 11.79 10.70
C GLU A 397 4.46 11.29 9.80
N VAL A 398 3.57 10.44 10.34
CA VAL A 398 2.57 9.70 9.57
C VAL A 398 1.17 10.14 9.96
N SER A 399 0.54 11.01 9.14
CA SER A 399 -0.85 11.45 9.33
C SER A 399 -1.50 11.79 7.99
N GLU A 400 -2.84 11.81 7.94
CA GLU A 400 -3.58 12.26 6.75
C GLU A 400 -3.28 13.73 6.42
N GLU A 401 -3.12 14.61 7.42
CA GLU A 401 -2.80 16.03 7.23
C GLU A 401 -1.41 16.22 6.61
N ASN A 402 -0.42 15.46 7.06
CA ASN A 402 0.90 15.48 6.48
C ASN A 402 0.90 14.98 5.03
N PHE A 403 0.14 13.92 4.76
CA PHE A 403 -0.06 13.41 3.41
C PHE A 403 -0.71 14.46 2.50
N GLU A 404 -1.82 15.08 2.92
CA GLU A 404 -2.55 16.08 2.14
C GLU A 404 -1.66 17.26 1.80
N ARG A 405 -0.91 17.79 2.77
CA ARG A 405 0.06 18.88 2.56
C ARG A 405 1.13 18.51 1.53
N ASP A 406 1.72 17.31 1.65
CA ASP A 406 2.76 16.84 0.74
C ASP A 406 2.21 16.61 -0.67
N ALA A 407 1.03 15.99 -0.79
CA ALA A 407 0.37 15.73 -2.05
C ALA A 407 0.01 17.02 -2.79
N LEU A 408 -0.60 18.01 -2.11
CA LEU A 408 -0.95 19.29 -2.71
C LEU A 408 0.29 20.11 -3.08
N SER A 409 1.34 20.07 -2.27
CA SER A 409 2.62 20.70 -2.61
C SER A 409 3.23 20.10 -3.88
N ALA A 410 3.22 18.76 -3.98
CA ALA A 410 3.67 18.05 -5.17
C ALA A 410 2.81 18.40 -6.40
N TRP A 411 1.49 18.45 -6.22
CA TRP A 411 0.56 18.82 -7.28
C TRP A 411 0.83 20.22 -7.84
N GLY A 412 1.08 21.20 -6.96
CA GLY A 412 1.50 22.54 -7.36
C GLY A 412 2.83 22.55 -8.12
N HIS A 413 3.78 21.67 -7.76
CA HIS A 413 5.03 21.50 -8.52
C HIS A 413 4.77 20.95 -9.92
N PHE A 414 3.97 19.90 -10.04
CA PHE A 414 3.62 19.27 -11.32
C PHE A 414 2.89 20.25 -12.23
N SER A 415 1.93 21.03 -11.69
CA SER A 415 1.20 22.05 -12.43
C SER A 415 2.14 23.09 -13.08
N ARG A 416 3.11 23.58 -12.32
CA ARG A 416 4.11 24.54 -12.85
C ARG A 416 5.03 23.92 -13.90
N ALA A 417 5.44 22.67 -13.69
CA ALA A 417 6.30 21.95 -14.64
C ALA A 417 5.56 21.64 -15.95
N ALA A 418 4.33 21.14 -15.88
CA ALA A 418 3.50 20.85 -17.06
C ALA A 418 3.29 22.09 -17.95
N ARG A 419 3.06 23.26 -17.35
CA ARG A 419 2.89 24.54 -18.10
C ARG A 419 4.16 24.97 -18.84
N ARG A 420 5.33 24.84 -18.23
CA ARG A 420 6.60 25.22 -18.88
C ARG A 420 6.85 24.41 -20.15
N LEU A 421 6.30 23.21 -20.23
CA LEU A 421 6.44 22.31 -21.38
C LEU A 421 5.44 22.62 -22.49
N THR A 422 4.27 23.21 -22.18
CA THR A 422 3.28 23.66 -23.18
C THR A 422 3.64 25.00 -23.82
N VAL A 423 4.52 25.80 -23.24
CA VAL A 423 4.92 27.15 -23.68
C VAL A 423 6.22 27.14 -24.51
N ARG A 424 6.86 25.99 -24.80
CA ARG A 424 7.96 25.97 -25.74
C ARG A 424 7.46 26.37 -27.14
N PRO A 425 7.85 27.53 -27.69
CA PRO A 425 7.47 27.89 -29.03
C PRO A 425 8.02 26.82 -29.99
N VAL A 426 7.21 26.43 -30.97
CA VAL A 426 7.66 25.68 -32.12
C VAL A 426 8.84 26.48 -32.67
N ALA A 427 10.04 25.91 -32.68
CA ALA A 427 11.18 26.54 -33.29
C ALA A 427 10.79 26.84 -34.75
N ASP A 428 10.88 28.12 -35.14
CA ASP A 428 10.64 28.53 -36.50
C ASP A 428 11.47 27.63 -37.43
N PRO A 429 10.90 27.13 -38.51
CA PRO A 429 11.70 26.38 -39.49
C PRO A 429 12.82 27.31 -39.98
N VAL A 430 14.06 26.86 -39.79
CA VAL A 430 15.25 27.53 -40.30
C VAL A 430 15.08 27.68 -41.82
N PRO A 431 15.25 28.90 -42.37
CA PRO A 431 15.04 29.19 -43.79
C PRO A 431 16.02 28.45 -44.71
#